data_2cd785e29bac4d729852615ac813a0d2
#
_entry.id   2cd785e29bac4d729852615ac813a0d2
#
_cell.length_a   1.000
_cell.length_b   1.000
_cell.length_c   1.000
_cell.angle_alpha   90.00
_cell.angle_beta   90.00
_cell.angle_gamma   90.00
#
_symmetry.space_group_name_H-M   'P 1'
#
loop_
_entity.id
_entity.type
_entity.pdbx_description
1 polymer ?
#
loop_
_entity_poly.entity_id
_entity_poly.type
_entity_poly.pdbx_seq_one_letter_code
_entity_poly.pdbx_strand_id
1 'polypeptide(L)'
;SAVGTQDMMFRRMAADRMDPDKHPELAARVVALRDEVHERLKEQGLDKVVHRFDPDRFNPALPLGGNLMFAAPSRSISQAGLALERSFLAMIIEQGLAEQGIAISQTLVETLHQTFGRDGTDHPLFTALGIEAELYEQLVDIALRRRAKGDEALSEDEFSLLLTVPFAFTAEQIGPAFPATFKDEILKIRKQQGAEMRERARDMFVPITPDQYLPRLTILENVLYGRISAVAGLQADLVLDVVSDVFKKHGLQQDVALNVFDLPVSIGGSNIAMMFQERAGFSRAAMKRPDILILNQSLAGHDAESLQRLRDKVSELLPETTQIYMDSSFANPDDFDMYIKIRGGRIDGLAQVDVPSQDDSISDDLRRKLRIIARNDLFGNLDPRNQRLLAFAAQWYTVAQGELALAQHQRPDAVYRCLSGKGELSWRDPEGLAHHVSTVEKGRLIGDLAVIVHEPRQMDFVAGEVSRFLRIGADQFKSVVENDRV
;
A
#
# COMPACT_ATOMS: atom_id res chain seq x y z
N SER A 1 25.51 -0.46 9.50
CA SER A 1 24.38 0.09 10.22
C SER A 1 24.03 -0.80 11.40
N ALA A 2 23.72 -0.21 12.58
CA ALA A 2 23.42 -0.93 13.80
C ALA A 2 22.18 -1.84 13.70
N VAL A 3 21.34 -1.66 12.69
CA VAL A 3 20.00 -2.27 12.58
C VAL A 3 19.87 -3.19 11.34
N GLY A 4 20.97 -3.51 10.65
CA GLY A 4 20.96 -4.39 9.47
C GLY A 4 20.10 -3.89 8.28
N THR A 5 19.76 -2.60 8.26
CA THR A 5 18.80 -2.03 7.30
C THR A 5 19.42 -1.54 6.00
N GLN A 6 20.73 -1.47 5.91
CA GLN A 6 21.42 -0.83 4.79
C GLN A 6 21.07 -1.49 3.45
N ASP A 7 21.14 -2.82 3.38
CA ASP A 7 20.81 -3.54 2.14
C ASP A 7 19.34 -3.39 1.76
N MET A 8 18.44 -3.47 2.74
CA MET A 8 17.01 -3.27 2.47
C MET A 8 16.70 -1.84 2.01
N MET A 9 17.33 -0.83 2.62
CA MET A 9 17.18 0.56 2.18
C MET A 9 17.79 0.76 0.80
N PHE A 10 18.96 0.17 0.53
CA PHE A 10 19.54 0.18 -0.80
C PHE A 10 18.58 -0.39 -1.85
N ARG A 11 18.04 -1.60 -1.62
CA ARG A 11 17.07 -2.25 -2.54
C ARG A 11 15.85 -1.37 -2.77
N ARG A 12 15.33 -0.76 -1.71
CA ARG A 12 14.20 0.16 -1.81
C ARG A 12 14.55 1.38 -2.65
N MET A 13 15.67 2.04 -2.35
CA MET A 13 16.07 3.26 -3.03
C MET A 13 16.58 3.01 -4.46
N ALA A 14 17.20 1.85 -4.71
CA ALA A 14 17.59 1.45 -6.06
C ALA A 14 16.38 1.34 -7.01
N ALA A 15 15.23 0.93 -6.49
CA ALA A 15 13.96 0.87 -7.23
C ALA A 15 13.23 2.23 -7.31
N ASP A 16 13.78 3.28 -6.72
CA ASP A 16 13.20 4.62 -6.74
C ASP A 16 14.04 5.57 -7.61
N ARG A 17 13.52 6.75 -7.86
CA ARG A 17 14.18 7.80 -8.64
C ARG A 17 14.99 8.69 -7.74
N MET A 18 16.10 9.17 -8.25
CA MET A 18 16.98 10.13 -7.59
C MET A 18 17.04 11.43 -8.41
N ASP A 19 17.07 12.56 -7.74
CA ASP A 19 17.29 13.86 -8.34
C ASP A 19 18.80 14.08 -8.56
N PRO A 20 19.29 14.07 -9.81
CA PRO A 20 20.71 14.24 -10.09
C PRO A 20 21.22 15.64 -9.77
N ASP A 21 20.35 16.65 -9.70
CA ASP A 21 20.76 18.03 -9.36
C ASP A 21 21.09 18.14 -7.86
N LYS A 22 20.43 17.32 -7.02
CA LYS A 22 20.74 17.22 -5.59
C LYS A 22 21.94 16.32 -5.31
N HIS A 23 22.16 15.31 -6.14
CA HIS A 23 23.20 14.29 -5.96
C HIS A 23 24.06 14.10 -7.21
N PRO A 24 24.72 15.16 -7.74
CA PRO A 24 25.43 15.09 -9.02
C PRO A 24 26.61 14.11 -9.01
N GLU A 25 27.35 14.01 -7.90
CA GLU A 25 28.46 13.06 -7.76
C GLU A 25 27.96 11.61 -7.76
N LEU A 26 26.89 11.32 -7.05
CA LEU A 26 26.30 9.98 -7.03
C LEU A 26 25.76 9.60 -8.42
N ALA A 27 25.09 10.53 -9.10
CA ALA A 27 24.60 10.33 -10.46
C ALA A 27 25.74 9.96 -11.43
N ALA A 28 26.86 10.70 -11.40
CA ALA A 28 28.02 10.42 -12.23
C ALA A 28 28.64 9.04 -11.91
N ARG A 29 28.76 8.68 -10.63
CA ARG A 29 29.28 7.40 -10.19
C ARG A 29 28.38 6.22 -10.61
N VAL A 30 27.05 6.39 -10.55
CA VAL A 30 26.09 5.39 -11.02
C VAL A 30 26.27 5.13 -12.52
N VAL A 31 26.41 6.20 -13.32
CA VAL A 31 26.66 6.08 -14.77
C VAL A 31 27.98 5.34 -15.05
N ALA A 32 29.04 5.63 -14.31
CA ALA A 32 30.34 5.01 -14.47
C ALA A 32 30.34 3.48 -14.20
N LEU A 33 29.36 2.96 -13.45
CA LEU A 33 29.26 1.53 -13.14
C LEU A 33 28.51 0.70 -14.20
N ARG A 34 27.92 1.33 -15.22
CA ARG A 34 27.08 0.66 -16.23
C ARG A 34 27.75 -0.53 -16.89
N ASP A 35 28.99 -0.37 -17.30
CA ASP A 35 29.70 -1.45 -18.02
C ASP A 35 30.15 -2.57 -17.07
N GLU A 36 30.60 -2.24 -15.86
CA GLU A 36 30.94 -3.27 -14.86
C GLU A 36 29.72 -4.11 -14.47
N VAL A 37 28.57 -3.46 -14.24
CA VAL A 37 27.32 -4.17 -13.94
C VAL A 37 26.91 -5.06 -15.10
N HIS A 38 27.01 -4.57 -16.34
CA HIS A 38 26.67 -5.35 -17.52
C HIS A 38 27.56 -6.59 -17.67
N GLU A 39 28.86 -6.46 -17.53
CA GLU A 39 29.78 -7.60 -17.61
C GLU A 39 29.51 -8.63 -16.49
N ARG A 40 29.23 -8.17 -15.27
CA ARG A 40 28.86 -9.05 -14.15
C ARG A 40 27.54 -9.83 -14.42
N LEU A 41 26.53 -9.15 -14.96
CA LEU A 41 25.28 -9.82 -15.35
C LEU A 41 25.51 -10.86 -16.44
N LYS A 42 26.36 -10.58 -17.40
CA LYS A 42 26.73 -11.49 -18.48
C LYS A 42 27.48 -12.72 -17.96
N GLU A 43 28.44 -12.54 -17.04
CA GLU A 43 29.15 -13.63 -16.38
C GLU A 43 28.20 -14.59 -15.67
N GLN A 44 27.08 -14.11 -15.15
CA GLN A 44 26.05 -14.91 -14.47
C GLN A 44 24.89 -15.35 -15.37
N GLY A 45 24.92 -14.99 -16.66
CA GLY A 45 23.85 -15.31 -17.63
C GLY A 45 22.54 -14.56 -17.40
N LEU A 46 22.57 -13.47 -16.62
CA LEU A 46 21.43 -12.63 -16.28
C LEU A 46 21.21 -11.47 -17.28
N ASP A 47 22.12 -11.25 -18.22
CA ASP A 47 22.00 -10.26 -19.28
C ASP A 47 20.76 -10.46 -20.15
N LYS A 48 20.27 -11.70 -20.26
CA LYS A 48 19.07 -12.06 -21.05
C LYS A 48 17.76 -11.54 -20.46
N VAL A 49 17.71 -11.27 -19.17
CA VAL A 49 16.52 -10.75 -18.48
C VAL A 49 16.59 -9.25 -18.29
N VAL A 50 17.63 -8.58 -18.81
CA VAL A 50 17.78 -7.13 -18.80
C VAL A 50 17.74 -6.61 -20.24
N HIS A 51 16.72 -5.83 -20.57
CA HIS A 51 16.59 -5.14 -21.83
C HIS A 51 17.42 -3.86 -21.81
N ARG A 52 18.71 -3.97 -22.17
CA ARG A 52 19.62 -2.82 -22.24
C ARG A 52 19.12 -1.83 -23.32
N PHE A 53 19.28 -0.55 -23.06
CA PHE A 53 18.98 0.50 -24.02
C PHE A 53 20.01 0.48 -25.18
N ASP A 54 19.50 0.21 -26.36
CA ASP A 54 20.26 0.12 -27.60
C ASP A 54 19.52 0.90 -28.67
N PRO A 55 20.13 1.93 -29.30
CA PRO A 55 19.46 2.73 -30.33
C PRO A 55 19.10 1.92 -31.58
N ASP A 56 19.78 0.78 -31.81
CA ASP A 56 19.53 -0.07 -32.97
C ASP A 56 18.57 -1.23 -32.72
N ARG A 57 18.12 -1.42 -31.49
CA ARG A 57 17.24 -2.52 -31.09
C ARG A 57 15.93 -2.02 -30.52
N PHE A 58 14.85 -2.72 -30.81
CA PHE A 58 13.57 -2.50 -30.13
C PHE A 58 13.65 -3.01 -28.69
N ASN A 59 13.29 -2.15 -27.72
CA ASN A 59 13.28 -2.53 -26.31
C ASN A 59 11.85 -2.91 -25.88
N PRO A 60 11.56 -4.19 -25.61
CA PRO A 60 10.21 -4.64 -25.28
C PRO A 60 9.71 -4.14 -23.93
N ALA A 61 10.58 -3.68 -23.04
CA ALA A 61 10.24 -3.11 -21.74
C ALA A 61 10.03 -1.59 -21.78
N LEU A 62 10.17 -0.95 -22.95
CA LEU A 62 9.80 0.45 -23.16
C LEU A 62 8.45 0.58 -23.85
N PRO A 63 7.60 1.54 -23.43
CA PRO A 63 6.43 1.93 -24.21
C PRO A 63 6.80 2.36 -25.64
N LEU A 64 5.82 2.32 -26.54
CA LEU A 64 6.05 2.62 -27.95
C LEU A 64 6.67 4.00 -28.19
N GLY A 65 6.22 5.04 -27.47
CA GLY A 65 6.77 6.38 -27.58
C GLY A 65 8.27 6.43 -27.23
N GLY A 66 8.66 5.72 -26.18
CA GLY A 66 10.07 5.57 -25.79
C GLY A 66 10.89 4.82 -26.84
N ASN A 67 10.31 3.79 -27.47
CA ASN A 67 10.96 3.08 -28.56
C ASN A 67 11.11 3.94 -29.83
N LEU A 68 10.05 4.65 -30.20
CA LEU A 68 10.03 5.46 -31.43
C LEU A 68 11.06 6.57 -31.41
N MET A 69 11.18 7.26 -30.27
CA MET A 69 12.09 8.39 -30.12
C MET A 69 13.44 8.05 -29.47
N PHE A 70 13.60 6.85 -28.95
CA PHE A 70 14.71 6.48 -28.07
C PHE A 70 14.90 7.51 -26.94
N ALA A 71 13.81 7.68 -26.17
CA ALA A 71 13.69 8.72 -25.15
C ALA A 71 12.86 8.24 -23.96
N ALA A 72 13.08 8.83 -22.81
CA ALA A 72 12.28 8.64 -21.61
C ALA A 72 11.33 9.83 -21.41
N PRO A 73 10.12 9.65 -20.84
CA PRO A 73 9.23 10.76 -20.53
C PRO A 73 9.88 11.78 -19.61
N SER A 74 9.80 13.08 -19.91
CA SER A 74 10.32 14.17 -19.06
C SER A 74 9.47 14.39 -17.80
N ARG A 75 8.18 14.04 -17.86
CA ARG A 75 7.17 14.15 -16.77
C ARG A 75 6.27 12.92 -16.75
N SER A 76 5.56 12.70 -15.65
CA SER A 76 4.50 11.70 -15.63
C SER A 76 3.35 12.18 -16.51
N ILE A 77 3.10 11.48 -17.60
CA ILE A 77 1.99 11.75 -18.51
C ILE A 77 1.06 10.55 -18.40
N SER A 78 -0.18 10.78 -17.96
CA SER A 78 -1.22 9.75 -18.00
C SER A 78 -1.59 9.44 -19.45
N GLN A 79 -2.19 8.29 -19.71
CA GLN A 79 -2.70 7.94 -21.02
C GLN A 79 -3.71 8.97 -21.54
N ALA A 80 -4.64 9.40 -20.68
CA ALA A 80 -5.59 10.46 -21.01
C ALA A 80 -4.88 11.79 -21.31
N GLY A 81 -3.82 12.13 -20.54
CA GLY A 81 -3.00 13.30 -20.81
C GLY A 81 -2.28 13.24 -22.14
N LEU A 82 -1.78 12.06 -22.53
CA LEU A 82 -1.13 11.85 -23.83
C LEU A 82 -2.11 12.03 -25.00
N ALA A 83 -3.36 11.62 -24.82
CA ALA A 83 -4.43 11.78 -25.81
C ALA A 83 -4.80 13.26 -26.07
N LEU A 84 -4.49 14.16 -25.15
CA LEU A 84 -4.71 15.60 -25.30
C LEU A 84 -3.52 16.33 -25.98
N GLU A 85 -2.38 15.67 -26.14
CA GLU A 85 -1.16 16.25 -26.72
C GLU A 85 -1.23 16.23 -28.27
N ARG A 86 -1.93 17.20 -28.83
CA ARG A 86 -2.20 17.28 -30.28
C ARG A 86 -0.95 17.22 -31.16
N SER A 87 0.14 17.84 -30.74
CA SER A 87 1.40 17.82 -31.47
C SER A 87 2.01 16.42 -31.55
N PHE A 88 1.90 15.65 -30.48
CA PHE A 88 2.33 14.26 -30.43
C PHE A 88 1.46 13.36 -31.33
N LEU A 89 0.13 13.51 -31.22
CA LEU A 89 -0.81 12.74 -32.06
C LEU A 89 -0.62 13.03 -33.56
N ALA A 90 -0.50 14.31 -33.92
CA ALA A 90 -0.21 14.70 -35.30
C ALA A 90 1.08 14.04 -35.82
N MET A 91 2.13 14.03 -35.02
CA MET A 91 3.39 13.40 -35.36
C MET A 91 3.23 11.88 -35.58
N ILE A 92 2.46 11.17 -34.74
CA ILE A 92 2.18 9.72 -34.93
C ILE A 92 1.39 9.46 -36.21
N ILE A 93 0.40 10.28 -36.50
CA ILE A 93 -0.42 10.18 -37.75
C ILE A 93 0.45 10.47 -38.97
N GLU A 94 1.27 11.50 -38.97
CA GLU A 94 2.20 11.84 -40.05
C GLU A 94 3.19 10.71 -40.34
N GLN A 95 3.55 9.91 -39.35
CA GLN A 95 4.41 8.72 -39.54
C GLN A 95 3.67 7.48 -40.05
N GLY A 96 2.37 7.55 -40.28
CA GLY A 96 1.58 6.43 -40.75
C GLY A 96 1.33 5.33 -39.69
N LEU A 97 1.57 5.62 -38.43
CA LEU A 97 1.46 4.64 -37.32
C LEU A 97 0.04 4.52 -36.76
N ALA A 98 -0.89 5.37 -37.18
CA ALA A 98 -2.22 5.46 -36.58
C ALA A 98 -3.04 4.16 -36.78
N GLU A 99 -3.09 3.62 -37.98
CA GLU A 99 -3.90 2.43 -38.31
C GLU A 99 -3.43 1.21 -37.47
N GLN A 100 -2.13 0.94 -37.50
CA GLN A 100 -1.54 -0.17 -36.73
C GLN A 100 -1.65 0.06 -35.21
N GLY A 101 -1.44 1.29 -34.77
CA GLY A 101 -1.58 1.66 -33.34
C GLY A 101 -3.00 1.38 -32.84
N ILE A 102 -4.01 1.78 -33.59
CA ILE A 102 -5.41 1.53 -33.26
C ILE A 102 -5.75 0.04 -33.30
N ALA A 103 -5.22 -0.72 -34.30
CA ALA A 103 -5.46 -2.15 -34.38
C ALA A 103 -4.87 -2.89 -33.13
N ILE A 104 -3.67 -2.52 -32.68
CA ILE A 104 -3.05 -3.05 -31.49
C ILE A 104 -3.91 -2.70 -30.25
N SER A 105 -4.35 -1.44 -30.14
CA SER A 105 -5.19 -0.97 -29.06
C SER A 105 -6.50 -1.74 -28.96
N GLN A 106 -7.16 -1.91 -30.10
CA GLN A 106 -8.40 -2.68 -30.19
C GLN A 106 -8.20 -4.11 -29.67
N THR A 107 -7.17 -4.79 -30.14
CA THR A 107 -6.86 -6.16 -29.74
C THR A 107 -6.54 -6.24 -28.24
N LEU A 108 -5.76 -5.28 -27.72
CA LEU A 108 -5.41 -5.23 -26.30
C LEU A 108 -6.65 -5.03 -25.42
N VAL A 109 -7.45 -4.00 -25.72
CA VAL A 109 -8.66 -3.68 -24.93
C VAL A 109 -9.65 -4.84 -24.97
N GLU A 110 -9.87 -5.46 -26.14
CA GLU A 110 -10.72 -6.64 -26.25
C GLU A 110 -10.18 -7.83 -25.44
N THR A 111 -8.88 -8.06 -25.45
CA THR A 111 -8.24 -9.14 -24.67
C THR A 111 -8.39 -8.88 -23.17
N LEU A 112 -8.17 -7.64 -22.71
CA LEU A 112 -8.38 -7.25 -21.32
C LEU A 112 -9.85 -7.43 -20.93
N HIS A 113 -10.78 -7.02 -21.79
CA HIS A 113 -12.21 -7.18 -21.53
C HIS A 113 -12.64 -8.66 -21.46
N GLN A 114 -12.09 -9.51 -22.30
CA GLN A 114 -12.35 -10.96 -22.23
C GLN A 114 -11.76 -11.59 -20.95
N THR A 115 -10.64 -11.07 -20.45
CA THR A 115 -9.93 -11.61 -19.29
C THR A 115 -10.54 -11.15 -17.96
N PHE A 116 -10.81 -9.87 -17.82
CA PHE A 116 -11.23 -9.23 -16.58
C PHE A 116 -12.73 -8.87 -16.53
N GLY A 117 -13.41 -8.80 -17.67
CA GLY A 117 -14.76 -8.25 -17.74
C GLY A 117 -14.77 -6.75 -17.40
N ARG A 118 -15.94 -6.23 -17.01
CA ARG A 118 -16.07 -4.84 -16.51
C ARG A 118 -15.80 -4.75 -15.00
N ASP A 119 -16.08 -5.82 -14.25
CA ASP A 119 -16.04 -5.83 -12.80
C ASP A 119 -14.69 -6.31 -12.22
N GLY A 120 -13.74 -6.72 -13.08
CA GLY A 120 -12.44 -7.28 -12.66
C GLY A 120 -11.32 -6.26 -12.46
N THR A 121 -11.63 -4.97 -12.40
CA THR A 121 -10.63 -3.89 -12.24
C THR A 121 -9.94 -3.89 -10.87
N ASP A 122 -10.55 -4.50 -9.85
CA ASP A 122 -9.96 -4.65 -8.51
C ASP A 122 -8.95 -5.81 -8.43
N HIS A 123 -8.82 -6.60 -9.49
CA HIS A 123 -7.90 -7.74 -9.49
C HIS A 123 -6.43 -7.26 -9.47
N PRO A 124 -5.54 -7.84 -8.63
CA PRO A 124 -4.14 -7.41 -8.51
C PRO A 124 -3.39 -7.39 -9.85
N LEU A 125 -3.66 -8.32 -10.77
CA LEU A 125 -3.07 -8.33 -12.11
C LEU A 125 -3.55 -7.16 -12.96
N PHE A 126 -4.79 -6.72 -12.81
CA PHE A 126 -5.30 -5.54 -13.51
C PHE A 126 -4.64 -4.26 -12.95
N THR A 127 -4.59 -4.15 -11.62
CA THR A 127 -3.93 -3.01 -10.94
C THR A 127 -2.45 -2.89 -11.34
N ALA A 128 -1.77 -4.00 -11.57
CA ALA A 128 -0.37 -4.03 -12.04
C ALA A 128 -0.19 -3.45 -13.46
N LEU A 129 -1.25 -3.38 -14.27
CA LEU A 129 -1.21 -2.72 -15.59
C LEU A 129 -1.16 -1.20 -15.48
N GLY A 130 -1.58 -0.63 -14.34
CA GLY A 130 -1.58 0.82 -14.09
C GLY A 130 -2.64 1.58 -14.90
N ILE A 131 -3.72 0.92 -15.30
CA ILE A 131 -4.88 1.52 -15.97
C ILE A 131 -5.90 1.91 -14.90
N GLU A 132 -6.36 3.16 -14.93
CA GLU A 132 -7.48 3.59 -14.09
C GLU A 132 -8.78 2.91 -14.53
N ALA A 133 -9.61 2.47 -13.58
CA ALA A 133 -10.84 1.72 -13.89
C ALA A 133 -11.79 2.50 -14.81
N GLU A 134 -11.99 3.78 -14.56
CA GLU A 134 -12.84 4.65 -15.38
C GLU A 134 -12.33 4.77 -16.83
N LEU A 135 -11.02 4.90 -16.98
CA LEU A 135 -10.40 4.94 -18.32
C LEU A 135 -10.55 3.60 -19.05
N TYR A 136 -10.40 2.49 -18.35
CA TYR A 136 -10.61 1.17 -18.91
C TYR A 136 -12.04 0.97 -19.40
N GLU A 137 -13.05 1.34 -18.63
CA GLU A 137 -14.46 1.28 -19.06
C GLU A 137 -14.72 2.11 -20.32
N GLN A 138 -14.16 3.32 -20.38
CA GLN A 138 -14.24 4.16 -21.57
C GLN A 138 -13.60 3.48 -22.80
N LEU A 139 -12.40 2.93 -22.64
CA LEU A 139 -11.71 2.22 -23.73
C LEU A 139 -12.48 1.00 -24.22
N VAL A 140 -13.11 0.24 -23.31
CA VAL A 140 -13.96 -0.91 -23.67
C VAL A 140 -15.17 -0.45 -24.48
N ASP A 141 -15.87 0.61 -24.06
CA ASP A 141 -17.04 1.14 -24.78
C ASP A 141 -16.65 1.68 -26.18
N ILE A 142 -15.52 2.35 -26.31
CA ILE A 142 -14.95 2.82 -27.57
C ILE A 142 -14.63 1.64 -28.48
N ALA A 143 -13.92 0.63 -27.98
CA ALA A 143 -13.52 -0.54 -28.75
C ALA A 143 -14.72 -1.36 -29.26
N LEU A 144 -15.74 -1.53 -28.40
CA LEU A 144 -16.98 -2.23 -28.80
C LEU A 144 -17.78 -1.45 -29.84
N ARG A 145 -17.88 -0.12 -29.73
CA ARG A 145 -18.56 0.72 -30.75
C ARG A 145 -17.81 0.71 -32.05
N ARG A 146 -16.49 0.82 -32.02
CA ARG A 146 -15.65 0.74 -33.24
C ARG A 146 -15.82 -0.60 -33.95
N ARG A 147 -15.81 -1.70 -33.19
CA ARG A 147 -16.04 -3.05 -33.77
C ARG A 147 -17.39 -3.19 -34.42
N ALA A 148 -18.45 -2.59 -33.86
CA ALA A 148 -19.81 -2.70 -34.37
C ALA A 148 -20.09 -1.79 -35.56
N LYS A 149 -19.47 -0.59 -35.63
CA LYS A 149 -19.87 0.49 -36.55
C LYS A 149 -18.70 1.08 -37.36
N GLY A 150 -17.45 0.63 -37.12
CA GLY A 150 -16.26 1.18 -37.80
C GLY A 150 -15.74 2.47 -37.13
N ASP A 151 -14.70 3.01 -37.76
CA ASP A 151 -13.99 4.21 -37.27
C ASP A 151 -14.85 5.47 -37.30
N GLU A 152 -15.82 5.53 -38.19
CA GLU A 152 -16.78 6.66 -38.36
C GLU A 152 -17.67 6.87 -37.10
N ALA A 153 -17.74 5.86 -36.21
CA ALA A 153 -18.52 5.94 -34.98
C ALA A 153 -17.75 6.57 -33.81
N LEU A 154 -16.48 6.92 -34.01
CA LEU A 154 -15.62 7.53 -32.97
C LEU A 154 -15.53 9.03 -33.18
N SER A 155 -15.55 9.77 -32.06
CA SER A 155 -15.15 11.18 -32.05
C SER A 155 -13.63 11.31 -32.18
N GLU A 156 -13.12 12.51 -32.49
CA GLU A 156 -11.67 12.78 -32.54
C GLU A 156 -10.98 12.50 -31.20
N ASP A 157 -11.62 12.80 -30.09
CA ASP A 157 -11.09 12.56 -28.75
C ASP A 157 -11.04 11.06 -28.44
N GLU A 158 -12.06 10.30 -28.82
CA GLU A 158 -12.10 8.84 -28.65
C GLU A 158 -11.08 8.13 -29.53
N PHE A 159 -10.91 8.61 -30.77
CA PHE A 159 -9.86 8.13 -31.64
C PHE A 159 -8.47 8.38 -31.05
N SER A 160 -8.24 9.59 -30.54
CA SER A 160 -6.98 9.96 -29.89
C SER A 160 -6.72 9.12 -28.64
N LEU A 161 -7.75 8.89 -27.82
CA LEU A 161 -7.65 8.07 -26.64
C LEU A 161 -7.29 6.62 -26.97
N LEU A 162 -7.93 6.03 -27.98
CA LEU A 162 -7.62 4.68 -28.45
C LEU A 162 -6.21 4.61 -29.06
N LEU A 163 -5.82 5.59 -29.87
CA LEU A 163 -4.51 5.64 -30.51
C LEU A 163 -3.37 5.67 -29.48
N THR A 164 -3.56 6.30 -28.33
CA THR A 164 -2.50 6.46 -27.32
C THR A 164 -2.25 5.21 -26.46
N VAL A 165 -3.12 4.22 -26.49
CA VAL A 165 -2.97 2.97 -25.71
C VAL A 165 -1.59 2.33 -25.89
N PRO A 166 -1.06 2.07 -27.10
CA PRO A 166 0.24 1.41 -27.28
C PRO A 166 1.41 2.27 -26.79
N PHE A 167 1.21 3.58 -26.61
CA PHE A 167 2.24 4.49 -26.13
C PHE A 167 2.33 4.50 -24.60
N ALA A 168 1.31 3.98 -23.92
CA ALA A 168 1.27 3.80 -22.46
C ALA A 168 1.78 2.42 -22.02
N PHE A 169 1.67 1.42 -22.88
CA PHE A 169 2.04 0.03 -22.58
C PHE A 169 3.33 -0.41 -23.26
N THR A 170 4.01 -1.35 -22.62
CA THR A 170 5.21 -1.98 -23.20
C THR A 170 4.81 -3.18 -24.08
N ALA A 171 5.69 -3.57 -25.00
CA ALA A 171 5.44 -4.74 -25.83
C ALA A 171 5.34 -6.04 -25.01
N GLU A 172 6.02 -6.12 -23.87
CA GLU A 172 5.90 -7.26 -22.93
C GLU A 172 4.52 -7.35 -22.29
N GLN A 173 3.92 -6.20 -21.93
CA GLN A 173 2.56 -6.15 -21.37
C GLN A 173 1.50 -6.50 -22.41
N ILE A 174 1.69 -6.03 -23.64
CA ILE A 174 0.78 -6.31 -24.76
C ILE A 174 0.91 -7.76 -25.24
N GLY A 175 2.12 -8.34 -25.15
CA GLY A 175 2.40 -9.71 -25.53
C GLY A 175 2.18 -10.00 -27.02
N PRO A 176 1.47 -11.10 -27.38
CA PRO A 176 1.29 -11.52 -28.78
C PRO A 176 0.51 -10.52 -29.66
N ALA A 177 -0.24 -9.60 -29.04
CA ALA A 177 -0.95 -8.55 -29.76
C ALA A 177 -0.01 -7.51 -30.39
N PHE A 178 1.31 -7.54 -30.05
CA PHE A 178 2.30 -6.63 -30.61
C PHE A 178 3.06 -7.26 -31.79
N PRO A 179 2.73 -6.92 -33.06
CA PRO A 179 3.29 -7.57 -34.25
C PRO A 179 4.79 -7.33 -34.41
N ALA A 180 5.53 -8.35 -34.84
CA ALA A 180 6.97 -8.21 -35.09
C ALA A 180 7.27 -7.19 -36.20
N THR A 181 6.44 -7.15 -37.28
CA THR A 181 6.54 -6.19 -38.38
C THR A 181 6.44 -4.74 -37.90
N PHE A 182 5.63 -4.48 -36.85
CA PHE A 182 5.49 -3.15 -36.28
C PHE A 182 6.75 -2.71 -35.54
N LYS A 183 7.47 -3.64 -34.89
CA LYS A 183 8.77 -3.36 -34.25
C LYS A 183 9.80 -2.89 -35.28
N ASP A 184 9.85 -3.56 -36.45
CA ASP A 184 10.78 -3.20 -37.50
C ASP A 184 10.45 -1.82 -38.09
N GLU A 185 9.17 -1.50 -38.25
CA GLU A 185 8.71 -0.19 -38.72
C GLU A 185 9.08 0.93 -37.74
N ILE A 186 8.86 0.71 -36.44
CA ILE A 186 9.30 1.64 -35.36
C ILE A 186 10.81 1.91 -35.46
N LEU A 187 11.62 0.86 -35.61
CA LEU A 187 13.08 1.02 -35.75
C LEU A 187 13.47 1.78 -37.01
N LYS A 188 12.77 1.55 -38.11
CA LYS A 188 12.99 2.29 -39.36
C LYS A 188 12.69 3.77 -39.20
N ILE A 189 11.55 4.11 -38.61
CA ILE A 189 11.15 5.51 -38.33
C ILE A 189 12.13 6.16 -37.35
N ARG A 190 12.50 5.47 -36.29
CA ARG A 190 13.54 5.97 -35.33
C ARG A 190 14.82 6.36 -36.05
N LYS A 191 15.33 5.52 -36.93
CA LYS A 191 16.57 5.78 -37.69
C LYS A 191 16.45 6.96 -38.64
N GLN A 192 15.30 7.11 -39.29
CA GLN A 192 15.10 8.14 -40.30
C GLN A 192 14.69 9.50 -39.73
N GLN A 193 13.83 9.51 -38.69
CA GLN A 193 13.15 10.71 -38.24
C GLN A 193 13.21 10.89 -36.70
N GLY A 194 13.81 9.96 -35.96
CA GLY A 194 13.84 10.00 -34.51
C GLY A 194 14.48 11.26 -33.91
N ALA A 195 15.44 11.86 -34.58
CA ALA A 195 16.05 13.12 -34.13
C ALA A 195 15.08 14.30 -34.22
N GLU A 196 14.37 14.42 -35.34
CA GLU A 196 13.35 15.46 -35.55
C GLU A 196 12.18 15.27 -34.56
N MET A 197 11.72 14.03 -34.40
CA MET A 197 10.65 13.71 -33.46
C MET A 197 11.01 14.08 -32.03
N ARG A 198 12.24 13.80 -31.59
CA ARG A 198 12.73 14.21 -30.26
C ARG A 198 12.72 15.72 -30.07
N GLU A 199 13.15 16.48 -31.09
CA GLU A 199 13.13 17.95 -31.02
C GLU A 199 11.69 18.48 -30.92
N ARG A 200 10.76 17.95 -31.71
CA ARG A 200 9.33 18.32 -31.67
C ARG A 200 8.67 17.95 -30.33
N ALA A 201 9.12 16.87 -29.67
CA ALA A 201 8.57 16.36 -28.43
C ALA A 201 9.47 16.62 -27.19
N ARG A 202 10.42 17.55 -27.28
CA ARG A 202 11.42 17.83 -26.21
C ARG A 202 10.82 18.20 -24.86
N ASP A 203 9.64 18.79 -24.83
CA ASP A 203 8.93 19.14 -23.60
C ASP A 203 8.33 17.91 -22.90
N MET A 204 8.18 16.82 -23.64
CA MET A 204 7.56 15.57 -23.18
C MET A 204 8.57 14.46 -22.94
N PHE A 205 9.67 14.45 -23.70
CA PHE A 205 10.64 13.35 -23.70
C PHE A 205 12.08 13.86 -23.64
N VAL A 206 12.90 13.13 -22.89
CA VAL A 206 14.35 13.35 -22.76
C VAL A 206 15.10 12.21 -23.44
N PRO A 207 16.08 12.49 -24.32
CA PRO A 207 16.84 11.45 -24.99
C PRO A 207 17.50 10.48 -24.01
N ILE A 208 17.52 9.20 -24.35
CA ILE A 208 18.30 8.18 -23.62
C ILE A 208 19.74 8.24 -24.14
N THR A 209 20.67 8.68 -23.31
CA THR A 209 22.10 8.81 -23.64
C THR A 209 22.95 7.90 -22.75
N PRO A 210 24.05 7.33 -23.26
CA PRO A 210 24.86 6.38 -22.49
C PRO A 210 25.72 7.04 -21.40
N ASP A 211 25.96 8.32 -21.49
CA ASP A 211 26.90 9.11 -20.70
C ASP A 211 26.23 10.00 -19.65
N GLN A 212 24.89 10.05 -19.61
CA GLN A 212 24.14 10.89 -18.70
C GLN A 212 23.24 10.06 -17.78
N TYR A 213 23.07 10.53 -16.55
CA TYR A 213 22.05 10.02 -15.63
C TYR A 213 20.67 10.52 -16.08
N LEU A 214 19.68 9.62 -16.10
CA LEU A 214 18.33 9.92 -16.57
C LEU A 214 17.38 10.07 -15.34
N PRO A 215 16.93 11.30 -15.00
CA PRO A 215 16.19 11.58 -13.76
C PRO A 215 14.84 10.84 -13.66
N ARG A 216 14.30 10.41 -14.80
CA ARG A 216 13.00 9.70 -14.87
C ARG A 216 13.11 8.18 -14.75
N LEU A 217 14.31 7.66 -14.84
CA LEU A 217 14.61 6.26 -14.57
C LEU A 217 14.97 6.09 -13.10
N THR A 218 14.71 4.91 -12.58
CA THR A 218 15.17 4.53 -11.24
C THR A 218 16.69 4.44 -11.19
N ILE A 219 17.28 4.45 -10.01
CA ILE A 219 18.74 4.25 -9.86
C ILE A 219 19.16 2.91 -10.49
N LEU A 220 18.34 1.86 -10.29
CA LEU A 220 18.55 0.55 -10.89
C LEU A 220 18.52 0.59 -12.41
N GLU A 221 17.50 1.22 -13.02
CA GLU A 221 17.41 1.38 -14.48
C GLU A 221 18.57 2.21 -15.04
N ASN A 222 19.05 3.18 -14.28
CA ASN A 222 20.20 3.99 -14.67
C ASN A 222 21.51 3.19 -14.70
N VAL A 223 21.78 2.38 -13.68
CA VAL A 223 23.01 1.58 -13.63
C VAL A 223 22.96 0.41 -14.60
N LEU A 224 21.80 -0.21 -14.79
CA LEU A 224 21.59 -1.25 -15.81
C LEU A 224 21.70 -0.68 -17.23
N TYR A 225 21.49 0.62 -17.36
CA TYR A 225 21.23 1.28 -18.63
C TYR A 225 20.20 0.48 -19.45
N GLY A 226 19.10 0.15 -18.78
CA GLY A 226 18.09 -0.78 -19.28
C GLY A 226 16.98 -1.04 -18.28
N ARG A 227 16.11 -1.97 -18.62
CA ARG A 227 15.00 -2.43 -17.78
C ARG A 227 15.04 -3.93 -17.59
N ILE A 228 14.68 -4.38 -16.40
CA ILE A 228 14.45 -5.80 -16.17
C ILE A 228 13.16 -6.21 -16.85
N SER A 229 13.16 -7.34 -17.55
CA SER A 229 11.98 -7.92 -18.19
C SER A 229 10.88 -8.17 -17.17
N ALA A 230 9.65 -7.85 -17.50
CA ALA A 230 8.48 -8.14 -16.66
C ALA A 230 8.29 -9.64 -16.39
N VAL A 231 8.86 -10.50 -17.23
CA VAL A 231 8.77 -11.96 -17.10
C VAL A 231 10.00 -12.58 -16.41
N ALA A 232 10.91 -11.77 -15.88
CA ALA A 232 12.16 -12.25 -15.22
C ALA A 232 11.88 -13.09 -13.95
N GLY A 233 10.75 -12.89 -13.29
CA GLY A 233 10.41 -13.62 -12.06
C GLY A 233 11.51 -13.50 -10.99
N LEU A 234 11.94 -14.62 -10.41
CA LEU A 234 13.01 -14.67 -9.40
C LEU A 234 14.38 -14.17 -9.90
N GLN A 235 14.61 -14.14 -11.21
CA GLN A 235 15.86 -13.62 -11.77
C GLN A 235 15.99 -12.09 -11.59
N ALA A 236 14.88 -11.38 -11.39
CA ALA A 236 14.91 -9.96 -11.07
C ALA A 236 15.64 -9.69 -9.74
N ASP A 237 15.42 -10.52 -8.73
CA ASP A 237 16.12 -10.42 -7.44
C ASP A 237 17.62 -10.70 -7.59
N LEU A 238 17.99 -11.68 -8.40
CA LEU A 238 19.41 -11.98 -8.70
C LEU A 238 20.09 -10.82 -9.43
N VAL A 239 19.41 -10.14 -10.35
CA VAL A 239 19.93 -8.91 -10.97
C VAL A 239 20.19 -7.83 -9.93
N LEU A 240 19.27 -7.65 -9.00
CA LEU A 240 19.40 -6.68 -7.92
C LEU A 240 20.55 -7.05 -6.96
N ASP A 241 20.78 -8.34 -6.69
CA ASP A 241 21.92 -8.82 -5.91
C ASP A 241 23.26 -8.46 -6.58
N VAL A 242 23.39 -8.71 -7.89
CA VAL A 242 24.58 -8.32 -8.65
C VAL A 242 24.83 -6.81 -8.56
N VAL A 243 23.79 -6.01 -8.74
CA VAL A 243 23.89 -4.56 -8.62
C VAL A 243 24.30 -4.15 -7.21
N SER A 244 23.69 -4.75 -6.17
CA SER A 244 24.03 -4.49 -4.77
C SER A 244 25.51 -4.78 -4.48
N ASP A 245 26.04 -5.90 -4.97
CA ASP A 245 27.45 -6.30 -4.79
C ASP A 245 28.42 -5.33 -5.47
N VAL A 246 28.11 -4.89 -6.69
CA VAL A 246 28.91 -3.88 -7.38
C VAL A 246 28.88 -2.55 -6.61
N PHE A 247 27.72 -2.09 -6.18
CA PHE A 247 27.60 -0.84 -5.40
C PHE A 247 28.34 -0.95 -4.06
N LYS A 248 28.29 -2.10 -3.40
CA LYS A 248 29.01 -2.38 -2.15
C LYS A 248 30.53 -2.32 -2.37
N LYS A 249 31.02 -2.96 -3.44
CA LYS A 249 32.45 -2.93 -3.82
C LYS A 249 32.98 -1.51 -4.00
N HIS A 250 32.16 -0.63 -4.56
CA HIS A 250 32.52 0.78 -4.83
C HIS A 250 32.10 1.74 -3.69
N GLY A 251 31.61 1.23 -2.55
CA GLY A 251 31.21 2.04 -1.41
C GLY A 251 29.97 2.92 -1.63
N LEU A 252 29.16 2.66 -2.69
CA LEU A 252 27.99 3.44 -3.07
C LEU A 252 26.68 2.97 -2.42
N GLN A 253 26.67 1.77 -1.85
CA GLN A 253 25.45 1.22 -1.27
C GLN A 253 24.86 2.11 -0.17
N GLN A 254 25.72 2.70 0.65
CA GLN A 254 25.29 3.62 1.70
C GLN A 254 24.77 4.93 1.11
N ASP A 255 25.45 5.51 0.11
CA ASP A 255 25.05 6.76 -0.52
C ASP A 255 23.67 6.63 -1.16
N VAL A 256 23.39 5.51 -1.86
CA VAL A 256 22.07 5.21 -2.40
C VAL A 256 21.02 5.04 -1.29
N ALA A 257 21.35 4.31 -0.21
CA ALA A 257 20.41 4.13 0.90
C ALA A 257 20.04 5.45 1.59
N LEU A 258 20.96 6.42 1.64
CA LEU A 258 20.72 7.73 2.24
C LEU A 258 19.72 8.60 1.45
N ASN A 259 19.47 8.30 0.17
CA ASN A 259 18.43 9.01 -0.60
C ASN A 259 17.02 8.82 0.01
N VAL A 260 16.84 7.88 0.95
CA VAL A 260 15.59 7.77 1.72
C VAL A 260 15.21 9.07 2.43
N PHE A 261 16.19 9.90 2.78
CA PHE A 261 15.95 11.19 3.43
C PHE A 261 15.37 12.27 2.49
N ASP A 262 15.45 12.05 1.18
CA ASP A 262 14.87 12.95 0.17
C ASP A 262 13.39 12.60 -0.14
N LEU A 263 12.91 11.46 0.33
CA LEU A 263 11.53 11.06 0.10
C LEU A 263 10.56 11.97 0.86
N PRO A 264 9.49 12.46 0.20
CA PRO A 264 8.47 13.23 0.87
C PRO A 264 7.74 12.34 1.89
N VAL A 265 7.70 12.80 3.14
CA VAL A 265 6.99 12.12 4.23
C VAL A 265 5.66 12.82 4.45
N SER A 266 4.56 12.09 4.37
CA SER A 266 3.23 12.61 4.70
C SER A 266 3.10 12.86 6.21
N ILE A 267 2.11 13.67 6.59
CA ILE A 267 1.81 13.94 7.99
C ILE A 267 1.58 12.62 8.75
N GLY A 268 2.34 12.42 9.82
CA GLY A 268 2.30 11.18 10.62
C GLY A 268 3.02 9.98 9.99
N GLY A 269 3.68 10.15 8.83
CA GLY A 269 4.45 9.07 8.18
C GLY A 269 3.57 7.97 7.54
N SER A 270 2.30 8.25 7.23
CA SER A 270 1.34 7.26 6.72
C SER A 270 1.76 6.59 5.41
N ASN A 271 2.63 7.23 4.63
CA ASN A 271 3.21 6.68 3.40
C ASN A 271 4.50 5.86 3.62
N ILE A 272 4.95 5.73 4.87
CA ILE A 272 6.13 4.93 5.21
C ILE A 272 5.64 3.58 5.74
N ALA A 273 6.17 2.47 5.22
CA ALA A 273 5.84 1.15 5.72
C ALA A 273 6.13 1.04 7.23
N MET A 274 5.23 0.38 7.98
CA MET A 274 5.26 0.28 9.44
C MET A 274 6.63 -0.17 9.98
N MET A 275 7.27 -1.11 9.32
CA MET A 275 8.62 -1.58 9.67
C MET A 275 9.67 -0.45 9.68
N PHE A 276 9.60 0.53 8.77
CA PHE A 276 10.51 1.68 8.77
C PHE A 276 10.14 2.70 9.85
N GLN A 277 8.84 2.86 10.13
CA GLN A 277 8.38 3.72 11.23
C GLN A 277 8.87 3.19 12.58
N GLU A 278 8.76 1.89 12.84
CA GLU A 278 9.27 1.23 14.05
C GLU A 278 10.79 1.43 14.19
N ARG A 279 11.55 1.22 13.12
CA ARG A 279 13.01 1.40 13.13
C ARG A 279 13.42 2.87 13.34
N ALA A 280 12.69 3.81 12.74
CA ALA A 280 12.93 5.24 12.97
C ALA A 280 12.61 5.61 14.42
N GLY A 281 11.50 5.11 14.97
CA GLY A 281 11.13 5.27 16.38
C GLY A 281 12.19 4.72 17.34
N PHE A 282 12.66 3.51 17.08
CA PHE A 282 13.74 2.87 17.82
C PHE A 282 15.04 3.68 17.73
N SER A 283 15.48 4.04 16.53
CA SER A 283 16.71 4.83 16.33
C SER A 283 16.65 6.17 17.07
N ARG A 284 15.50 6.84 17.01
CA ARG A 284 15.27 8.11 17.73
C ARG A 284 15.34 7.94 19.24
N ALA A 285 14.81 6.84 19.79
CA ALA A 285 14.88 6.54 21.21
C ALA A 285 16.32 6.24 21.63
N ALA A 286 17.03 5.40 20.87
CA ALA A 286 18.42 5.02 21.15
C ALA A 286 19.41 6.20 21.04
N MET A 287 19.23 7.11 20.07
CA MET A 287 20.09 8.29 19.91
C MET A 287 20.01 9.27 21.11
N LYS A 288 18.94 9.25 21.86
CA LYS A 288 18.79 10.06 23.09
C LYS A 288 19.67 9.56 24.23
N ARG A 289 20.27 8.37 24.13
CA ARG A 289 21.04 7.69 25.18
C ARG A 289 20.31 7.73 26.53
N PRO A 290 19.11 7.13 26.61
CA PRO A 290 18.28 7.21 27.81
C PRO A 290 18.89 6.34 28.92
N ASP A 291 18.64 6.67 30.18
CA ASP A 291 18.99 5.82 31.32
C ASP A 291 18.18 4.51 31.31
N ILE A 292 16.94 4.57 30.82
CA ILE A 292 16.04 3.40 30.68
C ILE A 292 15.46 3.39 29.28
N LEU A 293 15.66 2.28 28.55
CA LEU A 293 15.07 2.01 27.24
C LEU A 293 14.05 0.87 27.35
N ILE A 294 12.79 1.17 27.06
CA ILE A 294 11.71 0.18 27.08
C ILE A 294 11.34 -0.21 25.64
N LEU A 295 11.43 -1.49 25.34
CA LEU A 295 11.13 -2.09 24.03
C LEU A 295 9.93 -3.03 24.20
N ASN A 296 8.73 -2.53 23.87
CA ASN A 296 7.48 -3.28 23.97
C ASN A 296 7.08 -3.81 22.59
N GLN A 297 7.22 -5.13 22.38
CA GLN A 297 6.92 -5.82 21.12
C GLN A 297 7.50 -5.09 19.89
N SER A 298 8.61 -4.39 20.10
CA SER A 298 9.28 -3.61 19.09
C SER A 298 9.98 -4.54 18.13
N LEU A 299 9.84 -4.28 16.82
CA LEU A 299 10.46 -5.07 15.75
C LEU A 299 9.90 -6.49 15.62
N ALA A 300 8.61 -6.67 15.95
CA ALA A 300 7.92 -7.97 15.92
C ALA A 300 7.93 -8.69 14.53
N GLY A 301 8.23 -7.96 13.45
CA GLY A 301 8.39 -8.51 12.10
C GLY A 301 9.75 -9.15 11.80
N HIS A 302 10.66 -9.22 12.79
CA HIS A 302 11.98 -9.83 12.62
C HIS A 302 12.01 -11.29 13.11
N ASP A 303 12.83 -12.11 12.45
CA ASP A 303 13.15 -13.46 12.94
C ASP A 303 13.98 -13.40 14.25
N ALA A 304 13.98 -14.51 15.00
CA ALA A 304 14.61 -14.58 16.32
C ALA A 304 16.13 -14.28 16.29
N GLU A 305 16.82 -14.69 15.22
CA GLU A 305 18.26 -14.45 15.06
C GLU A 305 18.56 -12.97 14.81
N SER A 306 17.74 -12.31 13.99
CA SER A 306 17.85 -10.87 13.72
C SER A 306 17.55 -10.04 14.98
N LEU A 307 16.57 -10.46 15.79
CA LEU A 307 16.28 -9.83 17.07
C LEU A 307 17.42 -9.99 18.08
N GLN A 308 18.07 -11.15 18.13
CA GLN A 308 19.21 -11.37 19.00
C GLN A 308 20.39 -10.48 18.59
N ARG A 309 20.75 -10.46 17.31
CA ARG A 309 21.81 -9.57 16.80
C ARG A 309 21.54 -8.09 17.10
N LEU A 310 20.26 -7.69 17.04
CA LEU A 310 19.87 -6.33 17.36
C LEU A 310 20.06 -6.04 18.85
N ARG A 311 19.66 -6.96 19.75
CA ARG A 311 19.85 -6.83 21.20
C ARG A 311 21.31 -6.69 21.57
N ASP A 312 22.15 -7.57 21.02
CA ASP A 312 23.60 -7.53 21.24
C ASP A 312 24.18 -6.18 20.81
N LYS A 313 23.74 -5.68 19.66
CA LYS A 313 24.19 -4.38 19.14
C LYS A 313 23.70 -3.20 19.98
N VAL A 314 22.47 -3.26 20.48
CA VAL A 314 21.93 -2.21 21.39
C VAL A 314 22.71 -2.21 22.70
N SER A 315 23.01 -3.37 23.28
CA SER A 315 23.81 -3.51 24.51
C SER A 315 25.22 -2.97 24.33
N GLU A 316 25.85 -3.22 23.17
CA GLU A 316 27.16 -2.66 22.82
C GLU A 316 27.12 -1.11 22.70
N LEU A 317 26.08 -0.56 22.08
CA LEU A 317 25.96 0.88 21.81
C LEU A 317 25.50 1.69 23.03
N LEU A 318 24.78 1.05 23.95
CA LEU A 318 24.14 1.67 25.11
C LEU A 318 24.48 0.91 26.42
N PRO A 319 25.77 0.79 26.79
CA PRO A 319 26.21 -0.06 27.91
C PRO A 319 25.73 0.44 29.27
N GLU A 320 25.45 1.72 29.41
CA GLU A 320 24.97 2.35 30.63
C GLU A 320 23.43 2.42 30.76
N THR A 321 22.71 1.94 29.73
CA THR A 321 21.26 2.02 29.67
C THR A 321 20.62 0.76 30.22
N THR A 322 19.71 0.87 31.16
CA THR A 322 18.82 -0.22 31.55
C THR A 322 17.84 -0.53 30.44
N GLN A 323 17.92 -1.75 29.91
CA GLN A 323 17.09 -2.17 28.78
C GLN A 323 15.99 -3.11 29.25
N ILE A 324 14.73 -2.74 29.00
CA ILE A 324 13.55 -3.52 29.36
C ILE A 324 12.88 -4.01 28.08
N TYR A 325 12.89 -5.31 27.85
CA TYR A 325 12.23 -5.96 26.73
C TYR A 325 10.91 -6.57 27.20
N MET A 326 9.84 -6.26 26.50
CA MET A 326 8.51 -6.84 26.76
C MET A 326 8.03 -7.53 25.49
N ASP A 327 7.80 -8.84 25.57
CA ASP A 327 7.29 -9.65 24.46
C ASP A 327 6.39 -10.77 24.96
N SER A 328 5.65 -11.40 24.05
CA SER A 328 4.81 -12.57 24.33
C SER A 328 5.62 -13.79 24.78
N SER A 329 6.83 -13.93 24.25
CA SER A 329 7.79 -14.99 24.61
C SER A 329 9.22 -14.60 24.24
N PHE A 330 10.17 -15.16 24.96
CA PHE A 330 11.61 -15.07 24.63
C PHE A 330 12.13 -16.48 24.37
N ALA A 331 12.91 -16.64 23.30
CA ALA A 331 13.48 -17.93 22.92
C ALA A 331 14.48 -18.44 24.00
N ASN A 332 15.23 -17.53 24.59
CA ASN A 332 16.26 -17.86 25.56
C ASN A 332 16.20 -16.84 26.74
N PRO A 333 15.49 -17.16 27.83
CA PRO A 333 15.40 -16.27 29.00
C PRO A 333 16.74 -16.02 29.69
N ASP A 334 17.72 -16.92 29.56
CA ASP A 334 19.04 -16.83 30.18
C ASP A 334 19.94 -15.75 29.55
N ASP A 335 19.52 -15.17 28.42
CA ASP A 335 20.22 -14.04 27.78
C ASP A 335 19.98 -12.70 28.51
N PHE A 336 19.16 -12.69 29.57
CA PHE A 336 18.80 -11.49 30.33
C PHE A 336 19.29 -11.57 31.77
N ASP A 337 19.72 -10.44 32.32
CA ASP A 337 20.10 -10.34 33.72
C ASP A 337 18.92 -10.64 34.68
N MET A 338 17.70 -10.33 34.22
CA MET A 338 16.45 -10.61 34.92
C MET A 338 15.36 -10.98 33.94
N TYR A 339 14.67 -12.07 34.20
CA TYR A 339 13.51 -12.50 33.45
C TYR A 339 12.28 -12.60 34.33
N ILE A 340 11.21 -11.91 33.94
CA ILE A 340 9.93 -11.90 34.65
C ILE A 340 8.84 -12.40 33.73
N LYS A 341 8.17 -13.48 34.12
CA LYS A 341 7.04 -14.01 33.39
C LYS A 341 5.73 -13.57 34.03
N ILE A 342 4.87 -12.94 33.24
CA ILE A 342 3.56 -12.47 33.69
C ILE A 342 2.48 -13.31 33.02
N ARG A 343 1.61 -13.93 33.80
CA ARG A 343 0.43 -14.64 33.32
C ARG A 343 -0.83 -14.12 34.02
N GLY A 344 -1.85 -13.78 33.25
CA GLY A 344 -3.12 -13.30 33.76
C GLY A 344 -2.98 -12.09 34.72
N GLY A 345 -2.02 -11.19 34.42
CA GLY A 345 -1.75 -10.01 35.27
C GLY A 345 -0.94 -10.30 36.53
N ARG A 346 -0.31 -11.48 36.66
CA ARG A 346 0.47 -11.90 37.81
C ARG A 346 1.86 -12.35 37.43
N ILE A 347 2.83 -12.13 38.32
CA ILE A 347 4.19 -12.63 38.14
C ILE A 347 4.21 -14.13 38.46
N ASP A 348 4.69 -14.94 37.51
CA ASP A 348 4.83 -16.39 37.64
C ASP A 348 5.93 -16.67 38.68
N GLY A 349 5.64 -17.57 39.64
CA GLY A 349 6.59 -17.95 40.69
C GLY A 349 6.55 -17.14 42.00
N LEU A 350 5.73 -16.09 42.11
CA LEU A 350 5.39 -15.51 43.41
C LEU A 350 4.31 -16.36 44.09
N ALA A 351 4.50 -16.64 45.40
CA ALA A 351 3.66 -17.52 46.22
C ALA A 351 2.16 -17.23 46.02
N GLN A 352 1.40 -18.29 45.73
CA GLN A 352 -0.04 -18.23 45.46
C GLN A 352 -0.78 -17.73 46.70
N VAL A 353 -1.42 -16.58 46.55
CA VAL A 353 -2.66 -16.29 47.23
C VAL A 353 -3.74 -16.93 46.37
N ASP A 354 -4.47 -17.91 46.89
CA ASP A 354 -5.52 -18.64 46.20
C ASP A 354 -6.56 -17.69 45.60
N VAL A 355 -6.46 -17.47 44.29
CA VAL A 355 -7.50 -16.86 43.47
C VAL A 355 -7.63 -17.74 42.24
N PRO A 356 -8.84 -18.11 41.83
CA PRO A 356 -9.06 -19.07 40.73
C PRO A 356 -8.33 -18.69 39.44
N SER A 357 -7.74 -19.67 38.77
CA SER A 357 -6.96 -19.52 37.52
C SER A 357 -7.72 -18.75 36.45
N GLN A 358 -7.16 -17.64 36.00
CA GLN A 358 -7.77 -16.72 35.01
C GLN A 358 -7.51 -17.08 33.55
N ASP A 359 -6.79 -18.17 33.24
CA ASP A 359 -6.57 -18.62 31.84
C ASP A 359 -7.86 -19.04 31.13
N ASP A 360 -8.89 -19.45 31.90
CA ASP A 360 -10.26 -19.68 31.37
C ASP A 360 -11.08 -18.39 31.24
N SER A 361 -10.70 -17.29 31.88
CA SER A 361 -11.54 -16.08 31.99
C SER A 361 -11.62 -15.28 30.70
N ILE A 362 -10.54 -15.16 29.93
CA ILE A 362 -10.53 -14.40 28.65
C ILE A 362 -11.34 -15.16 27.60
N SER A 363 -11.16 -16.48 27.51
CA SER A 363 -11.95 -17.30 26.61
C SER A 363 -13.44 -17.39 27.04
N ASP A 364 -13.70 -17.40 28.37
CA ASP A 364 -15.05 -17.41 28.91
C ASP A 364 -15.74 -16.05 28.80
N ASP A 365 -15.01 -14.95 28.94
CA ASP A 365 -15.54 -13.60 28.72
C ASP A 365 -15.95 -13.42 27.24
N LEU A 366 -15.07 -13.79 26.31
CA LEU A 366 -15.38 -13.76 24.88
C LEU A 366 -16.55 -14.67 24.51
N ARG A 367 -16.62 -15.89 25.10
CA ARG A 367 -17.76 -16.81 24.92
C ARG A 367 -19.07 -16.25 25.47
N ARG A 368 -19.01 -15.52 26.61
CA ARG A 368 -20.19 -14.82 27.15
C ARG A 368 -20.66 -13.72 26.23
N LYS A 369 -19.74 -12.86 25.78
CA LYS A 369 -20.06 -11.77 24.82
C LYS A 369 -20.62 -12.31 23.50
N LEU A 370 -20.02 -13.37 22.95
CA LEU A 370 -20.52 -14.05 21.75
C LEU A 370 -21.95 -14.57 21.94
N ARG A 371 -22.25 -15.23 23.04
CA ARG A 371 -23.61 -15.70 23.34
C ARG A 371 -24.64 -14.57 23.44
N ILE A 372 -24.22 -13.42 23.96
CA ILE A 372 -25.07 -12.24 24.06
C ILE A 372 -25.32 -11.63 22.68
N ILE A 373 -24.29 -11.53 21.87
CA ILE A 373 -24.36 -11.00 20.50
C ILE A 373 -25.20 -11.89 19.61
N ALA A 374 -24.96 -13.20 19.60
CA ALA A 374 -25.69 -14.16 18.80
C ALA A 374 -27.20 -14.27 19.14
N ARG A 375 -27.60 -13.86 20.35
CA ARG A 375 -29.02 -13.82 20.78
C ARG A 375 -29.73 -12.51 20.51
N ASN A 376 -29.11 -11.59 19.83
CA ASN A 376 -29.73 -10.33 19.44
C ASN A 376 -30.27 -10.44 18.01
N ASP A 377 -31.47 -9.95 17.76
CA ASP A 377 -32.12 -10.04 16.45
C ASP A 377 -31.34 -9.34 15.34
N LEU A 378 -30.63 -8.24 15.67
CA LEU A 378 -29.79 -7.52 14.72
C LEU A 378 -28.46 -8.23 14.48
N PHE A 379 -27.80 -8.71 15.57
CA PHE A 379 -26.44 -9.27 15.46
C PHE A 379 -26.43 -10.77 15.19
N GLY A 380 -27.52 -11.47 15.49
CA GLY A 380 -27.63 -12.93 15.32
C GLY A 380 -27.57 -13.37 13.87
N ASN A 381 -27.95 -12.50 12.95
CA ASN A 381 -27.93 -12.75 11.51
C ASN A 381 -26.59 -12.38 10.83
N LEU A 382 -25.66 -11.74 11.54
CA LEU A 382 -24.34 -11.42 11.01
C LEU A 382 -23.51 -12.69 10.79
N ASP A 383 -22.57 -12.61 9.85
CA ASP A 383 -21.56 -13.64 9.63
C ASP A 383 -20.84 -13.99 10.95
N PRO A 384 -20.58 -15.28 11.25
CA PRO A 384 -19.90 -15.71 12.47
C PRO A 384 -18.55 -15.03 12.74
N ARG A 385 -17.86 -14.58 11.70
CA ARG A 385 -16.63 -13.79 11.83
C ARG A 385 -16.95 -12.41 12.39
N ASN A 386 -17.99 -11.77 11.89
CA ASN A 386 -18.43 -10.44 12.30
C ASN A 386 -19.00 -10.46 13.73
N GLN A 387 -19.71 -11.50 14.11
CA GLN A 387 -20.13 -11.71 15.51
C GLN A 387 -18.92 -11.79 16.47
N ARG A 388 -17.84 -12.50 16.07
CA ARG A 388 -16.61 -12.58 16.86
C ARG A 388 -15.90 -11.24 16.99
N LEU A 389 -15.85 -10.46 15.90
CA LEU A 389 -15.27 -9.12 15.91
C LEU A 389 -16.03 -8.17 16.87
N LEU A 390 -17.36 -8.19 16.82
CA LEU A 390 -18.18 -7.40 17.76
C LEU A 390 -17.99 -7.87 19.21
N ALA A 391 -17.93 -9.18 19.45
CA ALA A 391 -17.69 -9.72 20.80
C ALA A 391 -16.33 -9.32 21.36
N PHE A 392 -15.31 -9.32 20.55
CA PHE A 392 -13.97 -8.89 20.92
C PHE A 392 -13.92 -7.39 21.24
N ALA A 393 -14.56 -6.54 20.42
CA ALA A 393 -14.60 -5.09 20.60
C ALA A 393 -15.55 -4.64 21.73
N ALA A 394 -16.49 -5.49 22.13
CA ALA A 394 -17.49 -5.15 23.14
C ALA A 394 -16.89 -5.04 24.56
N GLN A 395 -17.42 -4.10 25.33
CA GLN A 395 -17.00 -3.81 26.70
C GLN A 395 -18.20 -3.94 27.66
N TRP A 396 -17.94 -4.42 28.87
CA TRP A 396 -18.93 -4.36 29.95
C TRP A 396 -19.06 -2.93 30.45
N TYR A 397 -20.27 -2.44 30.55
CA TYR A 397 -20.55 -1.08 30.99
C TYR A 397 -21.66 -1.13 32.06
N THR A 398 -21.41 -0.47 33.18
CA THR A 398 -22.36 -0.41 34.30
C THR A 398 -22.75 1.03 34.55
N VAL A 399 -24.04 1.28 34.72
CA VAL A 399 -24.64 2.58 34.98
C VAL A 399 -25.30 2.54 36.35
N ALA A 400 -25.01 3.52 37.19
CA ALA A 400 -25.62 3.63 38.52
C ALA A 400 -27.09 4.07 38.41
N GLN A 401 -27.87 3.80 39.46
CA GLN A 401 -29.25 4.28 39.51
C GLN A 401 -29.28 5.81 39.48
N GLY A 402 -30.15 6.37 38.64
CA GLY A 402 -30.30 7.83 38.44
C GLY A 402 -29.24 8.47 37.55
N GLU A 403 -28.27 7.71 37.05
CA GLU A 403 -27.22 8.21 36.17
C GLU A 403 -27.75 8.38 34.73
N LEU A 404 -27.41 9.52 34.11
CA LEU A 404 -27.67 9.81 32.70
C LEU A 404 -26.59 9.16 31.85
N ALA A 405 -26.88 8.02 31.25
CA ALA A 405 -25.91 7.25 30.46
C ALA A 405 -25.84 7.71 29.00
N LEU A 406 -26.92 8.19 28.42
CA LEU A 406 -26.99 8.78 27.10
C LEU A 406 -27.65 10.14 27.22
N ALA A 407 -27.05 11.16 26.60
CA ALA A 407 -27.59 12.52 26.58
C ALA A 407 -28.10 12.90 25.19
N GLN A 408 -29.27 13.53 25.16
CA GLN A 408 -29.83 14.12 23.92
C GLN A 408 -28.85 15.13 23.33
N HIS A 409 -28.75 15.20 22.00
CA HIS A 409 -27.81 16.02 21.22
C HIS A 409 -26.33 15.66 21.36
N GLN A 410 -25.98 14.64 22.14
CA GLN A 410 -24.60 14.11 22.19
C GLN A 410 -24.28 13.30 20.92
N ARG A 411 -23.05 13.41 20.45
CA ARG A 411 -22.57 12.55 19.35
C ARG A 411 -22.57 11.08 19.77
N PRO A 412 -23.05 10.17 18.90
CA PRO A 412 -23.10 8.75 19.24
C PRO A 412 -21.69 8.17 19.27
N ASP A 413 -21.26 7.72 20.43
CA ASP A 413 -19.94 7.12 20.69
C ASP A 413 -19.96 5.58 20.70
N ALA A 414 -21.13 5.01 20.95
CA ALA A 414 -21.30 3.57 21.06
C ALA A 414 -22.76 3.17 20.96
N VAL A 415 -22.98 1.86 20.76
CA VAL A 415 -24.26 1.15 20.88
C VAL A 415 -24.26 0.36 22.18
N TYR A 416 -25.40 0.32 22.86
CA TYR A 416 -25.50 -0.30 24.18
C TYR A 416 -26.63 -1.36 24.18
N ARG A 417 -26.31 -2.59 24.55
CA ARG A 417 -27.29 -3.65 24.78
C ARG A 417 -27.54 -3.86 26.26
N CYS A 418 -28.75 -3.68 26.74
CA CYS A 418 -29.13 -3.90 28.11
C CYS A 418 -29.06 -5.40 28.47
N LEU A 419 -28.31 -5.72 29.53
CA LEU A 419 -28.14 -7.10 30.02
C LEU A 419 -28.90 -7.35 31.31
N SER A 420 -29.01 -6.32 32.15
CA SER A 420 -29.80 -6.34 33.37
C SER A 420 -30.10 -4.92 33.80
N GLY A 421 -31.11 -4.74 34.61
CA GLY A 421 -31.60 -3.45 35.04
C GLY A 421 -32.67 -2.90 34.10
N LYS A 422 -33.17 -1.73 34.44
CA LYS A 422 -34.13 -0.95 33.64
C LYS A 422 -33.90 0.53 33.77
N GLY A 423 -34.32 1.30 32.77
CA GLY A 423 -34.25 2.74 32.75
C GLY A 423 -35.22 3.34 31.76
N GLU A 424 -35.23 4.63 31.68
CA GLU A 424 -36.19 5.39 30.87
C GLU A 424 -35.48 6.14 29.74
N LEU A 425 -36.01 5.99 28.54
CA LEU A 425 -35.74 6.86 27.41
C LEU A 425 -36.72 8.02 27.42
N SER A 426 -36.21 9.23 27.43
CA SER A 426 -37.00 10.46 27.39
C SER A 426 -36.46 11.41 26.34
N TRP A 427 -37.36 12.17 25.74
CA TRP A 427 -37.06 13.29 24.85
C TRP A 427 -37.31 14.60 25.56
N ARG A 428 -36.36 15.55 25.51
CA ARG A 428 -36.54 16.88 26.05
C ARG A 428 -37.01 17.83 24.97
N ASP A 429 -38.09 18.53 25.27
CA ASP A 429 -38.55 19.59 24.39
C ASP A 429 -37.65 20.84 24.49
N PRO A 430 -37.87 21.87 23.63
CA PRO A 430 -37.08 23.11 23.67
C PRO A 430 -37.21 23.90 24.98
N GLU A 431 -38.27 23.66 25.73
CA GLU A 431 -38.50 24.23 27.06
C GLU A 431 -37.77 23.46 28.19
N GLY A 432 -37.14 22.31 27.85
CA GLY A 432 -36.36 21.48 28.76
C GLY A 432 -37.17 20.45 29.55
N LEU A 433 -38.49 20.31 29.25
CA LEU A 433 -39.34 19.30 29.89
C LEU A 433 -39.10 17.94 29.28
N ALA A 434 -38.87 16.91 30.13
CA ALA A 434 -38.65 15.54 29.70
C ALA A 434 -39.96 14.80 29.47
N HIS A 435 -40.13 14.27 28.26
CA HIS A 435 -41.28 13.44 27.88
C HIS A 435 -40.83 11.97 27.80
N HIS A 436 -41.51 11.11 28.52
CA HIS A 436 -41.22 9.67 28.50
C HIS A 436 -41.54 9.07 27.12
N VAL A 437 -40.60 8.36 26.55
CA VAL A 437 -40.73 7.70 25.23
C VAL A 437 -40.91 6.19 25.39
N SER A 438 -40.01 5.56 26.11
CA SER A 438 -40.10 4.11 26.38
C SER A 438 -39.21 3.69 27.53
N THR A 439 -39.50 2.52 28.09
CA THR A 439 -38.67 1.86 29.09
C THR A 439 -37.70 0.91 28.40
N VAL A 440 -36.44 0.96 28.82
CA VAL A 440 -35.39 0.03 28.38
C VAL A 440 -35.26 -1.08 29.41
N GLU A 441 -35.39 -2.31 28.97
CA GLU A 441 -35.27 -3.51 29.76
C GLU A 441 -34.22 -4.47 29.17
N LYS A 442 -33.95 -5.56 29.87
CA LYS A 442 -33.02 -6.62 29.44
C LYS A 442 -33.29 -7.07 27.99
N GLY A 443 -32.23 -7.09 27.19
CA GLY A 443 -32.25 -7.52 25.79
C GLY A 443 -32.41 -6.35 24.80
N ARG A 444 -32.85 -5.19 25.22
CA ARG A 444 -33.03 -4.04 24.34
C ARG A 444 -31.71 -3.41 23.94
N LEU A 445 -31.59 -3.03 22.66
CA LEU A 445 -30.50 -2.26 22.09
C LEU A 445 -30.89 -0.77 22.10
N ILE A 446 -29.97 0.11 22.47
CA ILE A 446 -30.16 1.56 22.43
C ILE A 446 -28.96 2.27 21.84
N GLY A 447 -29.19 3.40 21.20
CA GLY A 447 -28.18 4.23 20.58
C GLY A 447 -27.71 3.78 19.19
N ASP A 448 -28.21 2.66 18.68
CA ASP A 448 -27.93 2.07 17.38
C ASP A 448 -28.35 2.97 16.21
N LEU A 449 -29.57 3.50 16.26
CA LEU A 449 -30.11 4.36 15.21
C LEU A 449 -29.24 5.62 15.01
N ALA A 450 -28.84 6.29 16.09
CA ALA A 450 -28.00 7.48 16.01
C ALA A 450 -26.62 7.19 15.41
N VAL A 451 -26.06 5.98 15.69
CA VAL A 451 -24.79 5.52 15.11
C VAL A 451 -24.96 5.25 13.62
N ILE A 452 -26.04 4.59 13.20
CA ILE A 452 -26.29 4.22 11.79
C ILE A 452 -26.54 5.46 10.92
N VAL A 453 -27.43 6.39 11.39
CA VAL A 453 -27.77 7.60 10.59
C VAL A 453 -26.77 8.74 10.72
N HIS A 454 -25.72 8.57 11.55
CA HIS A 454 -24.69 9.60 11.78
C HIS A 454 -25.21 10.90 12.39
N GLU A 455 -26.31 10.83 13.12
CA GLU A 455 -26.93 12.00 13.76
C GLU A 455 -26.71 12.03 15.27
N PRO A 456 -26.77 13.21 15.91
CA PRO A 456 -26.77 13.31 17.37
C PRO A 456 -27.91 12.50 17.99
N ARG A 457 -27.71 12.00 19.20
CA ARG A 457 -28.71 11.24 19.95
C ARG A 457 -29.96 12.08 20.13
N GLN A 458 -31.12 11.49 19.88
CA GLN A 458 -32.40 12.18 19.96
C GLN A 458 -33.05 12.09 21.34
N MET A 459 -32.53 11.25 22.24
CA MET A 459 -33.13 10.94 23.54
C MET A 459 -32.08 10.81 24.63
N ASP A 460 -32.49 11.15 25.83
CA ASP A 460 -31.80 10.84 27.07
C ASP A 460 -32.10 9.40 27.51
N PHE A 461 -31.12 8.73 28.12
CA PHE A 461 -31.34 7.49 28.85
C PHE A 461 -30.88 7.66 30.27
N VAL A 462 -31.82 7.50 31.22
CA VAL A 462 -31.56 7.53 32.68
C VAL A 462 -31.85 6.16 33.28
N ALA A 463 -30.88 5.60 34.01
CA ALA A 463 -31.03 4.32 34.65
C ALA A 463 -31.95 4.39 35.87
N GLY A 464 -33.05 3.65 35.88
CA GLY A 464 -34.00 3.57 37.01
C GLY A 464 -33.49 2.70 38.18
N GLU A 465 -32.55 1.80 37.89
CA GLU A 465 -31.82 0.95 38.86
C GLU A 465 -30.40 0.69 38.29
N VAL A 466 -29.52 0.09 39.11
CA VAL A 466 -28.19 -0.30 38.62
C VAL A 466 -28.30 -1.19 37.40
N SER A 467 -27.89 -0.69 36.27
CA SER A 467 -28.07 -1.33 34.97
C SER A 467 -26.74 -1.72 34.35
N ARG A 468 -26.68 -2.90 33.74
CA ARG A 468 -25.49 -3.42 33.05
C ARG A 468 -25.74 -3.53 31.55
N PHE A 469 -24.77 -3.07 30.80
CA PHE A 469 -24.81 -3.08 29.33
C PHE A 469 -23.59 -3.77 28.73
N LEU A 470 -23.77 -4.29 27.54
CA LEU A 470 -22.69 -4.57 26.62
C LEU A 470 -22.56 -3.36 25.68
N ARG A 471 -21.45 -2.62 25.79
CA ARG A 471 -21.14 -1.42 25.00
C ARG A 471 -20.27 -1.81 23.81
N ILE A 472 -20.63 -1.39 22.61
CA ILE A 472 -19.89 -1.57 21.36
C ILE A 472 -19.59 -0.19 20.79
N GLY A 473 -18.32 0.16 20.59
CA GLY A 473 -17.94 1.46 20.04
C GLY A 473 -18.54 1.71 18.65
N ALA A 474 -18.87 2.96 18.36
CA ALA A 474 -19.57 3.34 17.12
C ALA A 474 -18.81 2.93 15.86
N ASP A 475 -17.49 3.13 15.82
CA ASP A 475 -16.66 2.79 14.66
C ASP A 475 -16.60 1.27 14.43
N GLN A 476 -16.46 0.48 15.49
CA GLN A 476 -16.46 -0.98 15.43
C GLN A 476 -17.83 -1.53 14.99
N PHE A 477 -18.90 -0.95 15.51
CA PHE A 477 -20.26 -1.30 15.14
C PHE A 477 -20.49 -1.04 13.65
N LYS A 478 -20.15 0.16 13.15
CA LYS A 478 -20.29 0.54 11.73
C LYS A 478 -19.47 -0.37 10.82
N SER A 479 -18.19 -0.56 11.13
CA SER A 479 -17.30 -1.36 10.30
C SER A 479 -17.79 -2.79 10.09
N VAL A 480 -18.57 -3.33 11.04
CA VAL A 480 -19.15 -4.66 10.92
C VAL A 480 -20.48 -4.63 10.20
N VAL A 481 -21.38 -3.69 10.55
CA VAL A 481 -22.74 -3.63 9.97
C VAL A 481 -22.73 -3.17 8.51
N GLU A 482 -21.85 -2.24 8.13
CA GLU A 482 -21.74 -1.74 6.75
C GLU A 482 -21.07 -2.76 5.80
N ASN A 483 -20.22 -3.65 6.33
CA ASN A 483 -19.52 -4.66 5.55
C ASN A 483 -20.21 -6.03 5.55
N ASP A 484 -21.27 -6.21 6.32
CA ASP A 484 -22.07 -7.45 6.30
C ASP A 484 -23.16 -7.31 5.24
N ARG A 485 -23.09 -8.11 4.20
CA ARG A 485 -24.12 -8.19 3.15
C ARG A 485 -25.34 -8.95 3.68
N VAL A 486 -26.15 -8.33 4.51
CA VAL A 486 -27.49 -8.83 4.86
C VAL A 486 -28.53 -8.07 4.08
#